data_f5be9fd2aedffcf816131b4a9d831ace
#
_entry.id   f5be9fd2aedffcf816131b4a9d831ace
#
_cell.length_a   1.000
_cell.length_b   1.000
_cell.length_c   1.000
_cell.angle_alpha   90.00
_cell.angle_beta   90.00
_cell.angle_gamma   90.00
#
_symmetry.space_group_name_H-M   'P 1'
#
loop_
_entity.id
_entity.type
_entity.pdbx_description
1 polymer ?
#
loop_
_entity_poly.entity_id
_entity_poly.type
_entity_poly.pdbx_seq_one_letter_code
_entity_poly.pdbx_strand_id
1 'polypeptide(L)'
;MKEVLKAILPAGLIAYLLSYKNRRYGWFGDYGDWAEAKAVSSGYDSKVIIQKVHAALLKVKNGEELFERDSVIFDEIHYSWPLLAGLMFAASQSNGEINVLDFGGSLGSSFFQNK
;
A
#
# COMPACT_ATOMS: atom_id res chain seq x y z
N MET A 1 1.54 28.22 -8.57
CA MET A 1 0.33 28.68 -7.85
C MET A 1 0.35 28.32 -6.34
N LYS A 2 0.66 27.08 -5.93
CA LYS A 2 0.69 26.66 -4.50
C LYS A 2 1.75 27.40 -3.65
N GLU A 3 2.92 27.67 -4.20
CA GLU A 3 4.02 28.34 -3.47
C GLU A 3 3.76 29.84 -3.28
N VAL A 4 3.12 30.48 -4.25
CA VAL A 4 2.73 31.89 -4.15
C VAL A 4 1.64 32.09 -3.07
N LEU A 5 0.70 31.16 -2.96
CA LEU A 5 -0.33 31.19 -1.91
C LEU A 5 0.27 31.04 -0.49
N LYS A 6 1.30 30.21 -0.33
CA LYS A 6 2.00 30.05 0.96
C LYS A 6 2.77 31.31 1.38
N ALA A 7 3.27 32.08 0.42
CA ALA A 7 4.02 33.31 0.72
C ALA A 7 3.12 34.49 1.16
N ILE A 8 1.83 34.46 0.80
CA ILE A 8 0.89 35.57 1.05
C ILE A 8 0.03 35.30 2.30
N LEU A 9 -0.21 34.04 2.67
CA LEU A 9 -1.10 33.70 3.78
C LEU A 9 -0.35 33.68 5.13
N PRO A 10 -0.98 34.20 6.23
CA PRO A 10 -0.42 34.08 7.57
C PRO A 10 -0.15 32.62 7.94
N ALA A 11 0.99 32.35 8.61
CA ALA A 11 1.40 31.01 8.99
C ALA A 11 0.32 30.22 9.77
N GLY A 12 -0.44 30.91 10.64
CA GLY A 12 -1.56 30.33 11.37
C GLY A 12 -2.71 29.83 10.48
N LEU A 13 -3.02 30.58 9.40
CA LEU A 13 -4.05 30.18 8.44
C LEU A 13 -3.59 29.00 7.59
N ILE A 14 -2.31 28.98 7.22
CA ILE A 14 -1.72 27.84 6.51
C ILE A 14 -1.79 26.58 7.40
N ALA A 15 -1.39 26.70 8.67
CA ALA A 15 -1.46 25.60 9.64
C ALA A 15 -2.90 25.08 9.80
N TYR A 16 -3.87 25.98 9.90
CA TYR A 16 -5.30 25.63 9.98
C TYR A 16 -5.79 24.90 8.73
N LEU A 17 -5.48 25.40 7.53
CA LEU A 17 -5.86 24.76 6.27
C LEU A 17 -5.18 23.39 6.08
N LEU A 18 -3.92 23.25 6.49
CA LEU A 18 -3.21 21.98 6.46
C LEU A 18 -3.79 20.99 7.48
N SER A 19 -4.15 21.46 8.68
CA SER A 19 -4.80 20.60 9.70
C SER A 19 -6.18 20.10 9.22
N TYR A 20 -6.94 20.93 8.52
CA TYR A 20 -8.22 20.53 7.93
C TYR A 20 -8.05 19.51 6.80
N LYS A 21 -7.01 19.68 5.96
CA LYS A 21 -6.68 18.72 4.91
C LYS A 21 -6.17 17.40 5.48
N ASN A 22 -5.35 17.43 6.53
CA ASN A 22 -4.80 16.26 7.20
C ASN A 22 -5.83 15.49 8.03
N ARG A 23 -7.01 16.10 8.34
CA ARG A 23 -8.13 15.40 9.01
C ARG A 23 -8.69 14.22 8.18
N ARG A 24 -8.31 14.07 6.92
CA ARG A 24 -8.71 12.92 6.08
C ARG A 24 -7.88 11.64 6.32
N TYR A 25 -6.73 11.75 7.01
CA TYR A 25 -5.82 10.63 7.25
C TYR A 25 -5.40 10.66 8.70
N GLY A 26 -5.65 9.59 9.43
CA GLY A 26 -5.27 9.45 10.82
C GLY A 26 -6.30 8.68 11.64
N TRP A 27 -6.11 8.69 12.93
CA TRP A 27 -7.00 8.09 13.90
C TRP A 27 -8.02 9.15 14.34
N PHE A 28 -9.29 8.89 14.09
CA PHE A 28 -10.38 9.82 14.39
C PHE A 28 -11.47 9.12 15.15
N GLY A 29 -12.11 9.87 16.08
CA GLY A 29 -13.23 9.43 16.86
C GLY A 29 -12.81 8.87 18.22
N ASP A 30 -13.76 8.93 19.15
CA ASP A 30 -13.73 8.29 20.45
C ASP A 30 -14.97 7.40 20.49
N TYR A 31 -14.76 6.08 20.38
CA TYR A 31 -15.82 5.10 20.22
C TYR A 31 -15.95 4.25 21.46
N GLY A 32 -17.17 4.03 21.93
CA GLY A 32 -17.46 3.23 23.11
C GLY A 32 -17.16 1.74 22.93
N ASP A 33 -17.26 1.25 21.70
CA ASP A 33 -16.96 -0.14 21.35
C ASP A 33 -16.54 -0.31 19.88
N TRP A 34 -16.13 -1.51 19.51
CA TRP A 34 -15.71 -1.87 18.14
C TRP A 34 -16.85 -1.85 17.12
N ALA A 35 -18.09 -2.08 17.53
CA ALA A 35 -19.23 -2.09 16.62
C ALA A 35 -19.52 -0.66 16.12
N GLU A 36 -19.44 0.32 17.02
CA GLU A 36 -19.58 1.74 16.71
C GLU A 36 -18.47 2.23 15.78
N ALA A 37 -17.21 1.92 16.09
CA ALA A 37 -16.07 2.24 15.24
C ALA A 37 -16.19 1.61 13.86
N LYS A 38 -16.63 0.36 13.77
CA LYS A 38 -16.82 -0.38 12.52
C LYS A 38 -17.93 0.18 11.65
N ALA A 39 -19.00 0.70 12.26
CA ALA A 39 -20.13 1.29 11.53
C ALA A 39 -19.75 2.55 10.74
N VAL A 40 -18.73 3.27 11.16
CA VAL A 40 -18.25 4.52 10.51
C VAL A 40 -16.96 4.36 9.73
N SER A 41 -16.36 3.17 9.76
CA SER A 41 -15.12 2.87 9.01
C SER A 41 -15.41 1.97 7.82
N SER A 42 -14.74 2.23 6.69
CA SER A 42 -14.65 1.28 5.58
C SER A 42 -13.46 0.37 5.81
N GLY A 43 -13.70 -0.88 6.19
CA GLY A 43 -12.64 -1.86 6.41
C GLY A 43 -12.03 -2.44 5.13
N TYR A 44 -11.13 -3.41 5.30
CA TYR A 44 -10.49 -4.17 4.21
C TYR A 44 -11.47 -4.94 3.31
N ASP A 45 -12.70 -5.17 3.77
CA ASP A 45 -13.79 -5.81 3.00
C ASP A 45 -14.38 -4.90 1.91
N SER A 46 -13.88 -3.67 1.76
CA SER A 46 -14.33 -2.75 0.72
C SER A 46 -14.01 -3.30 -0.66
N LYS A 47 -15.06 -3.52 -1.49
CA LYS A 47 -14.91 -3.94 -2.89
C LYS A 47 -14.00 -3.01 -3.70
N VAL A 48 -13.93 -1.74 -3.32
CA VAL A 48 -13.07 -0.73 -3.97
C VAL A 48 -11.58 -1.05 -3.75
N ILE A 49 -11.19 -1.56 -2.58
CA ILE A 49 -9.79 -1.91 -2.29
C ILE A 49 -9.37 -3.07 -3.17
N ILE A 50 -10.13 -4.16 -3.17
CA ILE A 50 -9.79 -5.35 -3.97
C ILE A 50 -9.78 -5.06 -5.47
N GLN A 51 -10.71 -4.24 -5.95
CA GLN A 51 -10.73 -3.82 -7.36
C GLN A 51 -9.48 -3.03 -7.76
N LYS A 52 -9.03 -2.10 -6.91
CA LYS A 52 -7.82 -1.32 -7.16
C LYS A 52 -6.55 -2.18 -7.14
N VAL A 53 -6.41 -3.04 -6.15
CA VAL A 53 -5.27 -3.98 -6.05
C VAL A 53 -5.26 -4.91 -7.25
N HIS A 54 -6.42 -5.48 -7.62
CA HIS A 54 -6.54 -6.37 -8.78
C HIS A 54 -6.16 -5.66 -10.09
N ALA A 55 -6.66 -4.44 -10.31
CA ALA A 55 -6.34 -3.67 -11.52
C ALA A 55 -4.84 -3.33 -11.61
N ALA A 56 -4.22 -2.94 -10.50
CA ALA A 56 -2.79 -2.65 -10.45
C ALA A 56 -1.94 -3.92 -10.72
N LEU A 57 -2.29 -5.02 -10.07
CA LEU A 57 -1.57 -6.28 -10.24
C LEU A 57 -1.71 -6.86 -11.66
N LEU A 58 -2.87 -6.70 -12.31
CA LEU A 58 -3.03 -7.13 -13.71
C LEU A 58 -2.06 -6.41 -14.64
N LYS A 59 -1.79 -5.13 -14.43
CA LYS A 59 -0.80 -4.39 -15.22
C LYS A 59 0.59 -4.97 -15.05
N VAL A 60 1.01 -5.28 -13.81
CA VAL A 60 2.29 -5.93 -13.54
C VAL A 60 2.34 -7.34 -14.17
N LYS A 61 1.27 -8.12 -14.03
CA LYS A 61 1.17 -9.45 -14.63
C LYS A 61 1.30 -9.42 -16.16
N ASN A 62 0.71 -8.42 -16.80
CA ASN A 62 0.74 -8.25 -18.25
C ASN A 62 2.04 -7.63 -18.75
N GLY A 63 2.94 -7.19 -17.86
CA GLY A 63 4.19 -6.51 -18.23
C GLY A 63 4.02 -5.05 -18.65
N GLU A 64 2.87 -4.45 -18.33
CA GLU A 64 2.59 -3.04 -18.58
C GLU A 64 3.28 -2.13 -17.56
N GLU A 65 3.49 -2.65 -16.35
CA GLU A 65 4.09 -1.97 -15.22
C GLU A 65 5.10 -2.89 -14.52
N LEU A 66 6.10 -2.32 -13.84
CA LEU A 66 7.18 -3.09 -13.25
C LEU A 66 6.82 -3.68 -11.88
N PHE A 67 6.19 -2.89 -11.02
CA PHE A 67 5.91 -3.28 -9.64
C PHE A 67 4.67 -2.58 -9.10
N GLU A 68 3.94 -3.26 -8.21
CA GLU A 68 2.84 -2.68 -7.45
C GLU A 68 2.95 -3.05 -5.97
N ARG A 69 2.49 -2.15 -5.09
CA ARG A 69 2.26 -2.42 -3.67
C ARG A 69 1.03 -1.67 -3.21
N ASP A 70 0.09 -2.37 -2.59
CA ASP A 70 -1.15 -1.79 -2.06
C ASP A 70 -1.91 -0.94 -3.10
N SER A 71 -1.99 -1.43 -4.33
CA SER A 71 -2.59 -0.75 -5.49
C SER A 71 -1.83 0.46 -6.05
N VAL A 72 -0.66 0.78 -5.51
CA VAL A 72 0.22 1.84 -6.03
C VAL A 72 1.20 1.22 -7.02
N ILE A 73 1.31 1.82 -8.19
CA ILE A 73 2.25 1.43 -9.23
C ILE A 73 3.58 2.16 -9.04
N PHE A 74 4.67 1.46 -9.30
CA PHE A 74 6.03 1.98 -9.23
C PHE A 74 6.78 1.68 -10.53
N ASP A 75 7.66 2.57 -10.91
CA ASP A 75 8.54 2.48 -12.08
C ASP A 75 9.85 1.71 -11.82
N GLU A 76 10.04 1.24 -10.58
CA GLU A 76 11.13 0.37 -10.18
C GLU A 76 10.66 -0.71 -9.19
N ILE A 77 11.38 -1.83 -9.11
CA ILE A 77 11.06 -2.91 -8.18
C ILE A 77 11.71 -2.63 -6.83
N HIS A 78 10.90 -2.37 -5.82
CA HIS A 78 11.34 -2.23 -4.43
C HIS A 78 11.40 -3.60 -3.74
N TYR A 79 12.55 -4.26 -3.78
CA TYR A 79 12.71 -5.57 -3.16
C TYR A 79 12.64 -5.51 -1.63
N SER A 80 11.94 -6.48 -1.05
CA SER A 80 12.10 -6.83 0.36
C SER A 80 13.35 -7.71 0.49
N TRP A 81 14.51 -7.08 0.72
CA TRP A 81 15.80 -7.77 0.79
C TRP A 81 15.82 -8.96 1.78
N PRO A 82 15.22 -8.89 2.99
CA PRO A 82 15.15 -10.04 3.88
C PRO A 82 14.35 -11.21 3.30
N LEU A 83 13.23 -10.92 2.61
CA LEU A 83 12.43 -11.94 1.95
C LEU A 83 13.21 -12.57 0.80
N LEU A 84 13.78 -11.77 -0.09
CA LEU A 84 14.55 -12.26 -1.23
C LEU A 84 15.73 -13.11 -0.77
N ALA A 85 16.49 -12.67 0.24
CA ALA A 85 17.60 -13.42 0.81
C ALA A 85 17.15 -14.77 1.39
N GLY A 86 16.02 -14.80 2.09
CA GLY A 86 15.43 -16.04 2.61
C GLY A 86 15.01 -17.02 1.50
N LEU A 87 14.37 -16.52 0.45
CA LEU A 87 14.01 -17.33 -0.73
C LEU A 87 15.24 -17.90 -1.43
N MET A 88 16.27 -17.08 -1.67
CA MET A 88 17.52 -17.50 -2.28
C MET A 88 18.25 -18.53 -1.42
N PHE A 89 18.30 -18.34 -0.11
CA PHE A 89 18.89 -19.29 0.81
C PHE A 89 18.15 -20.63 0.75
N ALA A 90 16.81 -20.64 0.84
CA ALA A 90 16.02 -21.85 0.76
C ALA A 90 16.22 -22.57 -0.59
N ALA A 91 16.21 -21.83 -1.70
CA ALA A 91 16.44 -22.38 -3.03
C ALA A 91 17.84 -23.02 -3.16
N SER A 92 18.88 -22.39 -2.58
CA SER A 92 20.25 -22.95 -2.59
C SER A 92 20.37 -24.30 -1.88
N GLN A 93 19.51 -24.57 -0.88
CA GLN A 93 19.47 -25.86 -0.16
C GLN A 93 18.64 -26.94 -0.88
N SER A 94 17.93 -26.57 -1.96
CA SER A 94 16.92 -27.40 -2.63
C SER A 94 17.13 -27.48 -4.15
N ASN A 95 18.38 -27.44 -4.61
CA ASN A 95 18.74 -27.47 -6.03
C ASN A 95 18.06 -26.38 -6.89
N GLY A 96 17.76 -25.24 -6.30
CA GLY A 96 17.11 -24.12 -6.98
C GLY A 96 15.58 -24.17 -6.99
N GLU A 97 14.97 -25.22 -6.42
CA GLU A 97 13.52 -25.39 -6.41
C GLU A 97 12.95 -25.18 -5.01
N ILE A 98 11.93 -24.34 -4.89
CA ILE A 98 11.21 -24.10 -3.62
C ILE A 98 9.71 -24.01 -3.86
N ASN A 99 8.95 -24.46 -2.88
CA ASN A 99 7.51 -24.22 -2.79
C ASN A 99 7.26 -23.16 -1.71
N VAL A 100 6.61 -22.08 -2.07
CA VAL A 100 6.35 -20.95 -1.16
C VAL A 100 4.86 -20.85 -0.89
N LEU A 101 4.49 -20.81 0.40
CA LEU A 101 3.16 -20.43 0.83
C LEU A 101 3.21 -19.00 1.36
N ASP A 102 2.59 -18.06 0.65
CA ASP A 102 2.48 -16.66 1.07
C ASP A 102 1.14 -16.42 1.75
N PHE A 103 1.11 -16.56 3.08
CA PHE A 103 -0.10 -16.36 3.88
C PHE A 103 -0.37 -14.87 4.08
N GLY A 104 -1.51 -14.40 3.58
CA GLY A 104 -1.87 -12.98 3.62
C GLY A 104 -1.22 -12.14 2.51
N GLY A 105 -0.61 -12.78 1.52
CA GLY A 105 0.09 -12.16 0.39
C GLY A 105 -0.80 -11.44 -0.62
N SER A 106 -1.99 -11.04 -0.22
CA SER A 106 -2.96 -10.33 -1.08
C SER A 106 -3.26 -11.12 -2.37
N LEU A 107 -3.05 -10.51 -3.53
CA LEU A 107 -3.25 -11.14 -4.84
C LEU A 107 -1.94 -11.64 -5.47
N GLY A 108 -0.86 -11.77 -4.70
CA GLY A 108 0.41 -12.32 -5.14
C GLY A 108 1.46 -11.28 -5.56
N SER A 109 1.40 -10.08 -5.03
CA SER A 109 2.40 -9.02 -5.30
C SER A 109 3.82 -9.50 -4.98
N SER A 110 4.01 -10.23 -3.88
CA SER A 110 5.31 -10.82 -3.50
C SER A 110 5.85 -11.80 -4.54
N PHE A 111 4.98 -12.59 -5.17
CA PHE A 111 5.37 -13.50 -6.24
C PHE A 111 5.89 -12.73 -7.46
N PHE A 112 5.16 -11.71 -7.92
CA PHE A 112 5.56 -10.91 -9.08
C PHE A 112 6.81 -10.07 -8.81
N GLN A 113 7.05 -9.69 -7.56
CA GLN A 113 8.27 -8.99 -7.14
C GLN A 113 9.54 -9.85 -7.24
N ASN A 114 9.42 -11.16 -7.03
CA ASN A 114 10.56 -12.06 -6.85
C ASN A 114 10.65 -13.18 -7.91
N LYS A 115 9.91 -13.07 -9.00
CA LYS A 115 9.94 -14.04 -10.10
C LYS A 115 11.12 -13.82 -11.06
#